data_6cccfd883a4bac34f41adfb3bf8c7781
#
_entry.id   6cccfd883a4bac34f41adfb3bf8c7781
#
_cell.length_a   1.000
_cell.length_b   1.000
_cell.length_c   1.000
_cell.angle_alpha   90.00
_cell.angle_beta   90.00
_cell.angle_gamma   90.00
#
_symmetry.space_group_name_H-M   'P 1'
#
loop_
_entity.id
_entity.type
_entity.pdbx_description
1 polymer ?
#
loop_
_entity_poly.entity_id
_entity_poly.type
_entity_poly.pdbx_seq_one_letter_code
_entity_poly.pdbx_strand_id
1 'polypeptide(L)'
;MAKKIISVVGSTGVQGGSVIDTLLKDKEYHIRAITRNPQSEKGKALAALGVEVVQADLNDLDSLIKAFKGSTAVYGATDFFEPFGKHGPTKAMEIEVIQGTNIAKAAAATETLEHYIWSTLPDGKTVSNGKYIVPHFEAKNDIDRYIKSDKALLAKTTFLWITFYASNYGFPMFTPYYIPTADKYIELQDTPASTPIRSVGDPKVNIGIFVKAILDQPQKTRNGKYVLAHVEDTTAGEMLQTWARVNGKKAEYVQIDETTFHNLWPLWAEEMGTMMQLWDWAGVEKSWSGEDYLTKDDLSVTGLVSVEDALKGLLF
;
A
#
# COMPACT_ATOMS: atom_id res chain seq x y z
N MET A 1 -22.83 24.60 4.43
CA MET A 1 -21.59 24.66 3.61
C MET A 1 -21.59 23.49 2.64
N ALA A 2 -21.08 23.67 1.43
CA ALA A 2 -20.91 22.55 0.49
C ALA A 2 -19.91 21.54 1.11
N LYS A 3 -20.17 20.24 0.93
CA LYS A 3 -19.24 19.20 1.39
C LYS A 3 -17.91 19.31 0.63
N LYS A 4 -16.80 19.04 1.31
CA LYS A 4 -15.49 18.88 0.68
C LYS A 4 -15.50 17.64 -0.21
N ILE A 5 -14.92 17.73 -1.41
CA ILE A 5 -14.84 16.60 -2.34
C ILE A 5 -13.50 15.92 -2.18
N ILE A 6 -13.51 14.61 -1.98
CA ILE A 6 -12.30 13.78 -2.05
C ILE A 6 -12.38 12.84 -3.25
N SER A 7 -11.40 12.93 -4.15
CA SER A 7 -11.20 11.94 -5.22
C SER A 7 -10.31 10.82 -4.75
N VAL A 8 -10.77 9.58 -4.88
CA VAL A 8 -10.05 8.37 -4.45
C VAL A 8 -9.65 7.55 -5.67
N VAL A 9 -8.36 7.52 -5.97
CA VAL A 9 -7.77 6.67 -7.01
C VAL A 9 -7.57 5.26 -6.47
N GLY A 10 -7.68 4.25 -7.33
CA GLY A 10 -7.64 2.86 -6.89
C GLY A 10 -8.87 2.44 -6.07
N SER A 11 -9.99 3.10 -6.27
CA SER A 11 -11.24 3.00 -5.49
C SER A 11 -11.84 1.59 -5.38
N THR A 12 -11.58 0.73 -6.35
CA THR A 12 -12.05 -0.67 -6.39
C THR A 12 -11.03 -1.67 -5.84
N GLY A 13 -9.85 -1.19 -5.41
CA GLY A 13 -8.78 -1.96 -4.79
C GLY A 13 -8.86 -1.93 -3.26
N VAL A 14 -7.89 -2.61 -2.62
CA VAL A 14 -7.84 -2.75 -1.15
C VAL A 14 -7.68 -1.40 -0.46
N GLN A 15 -6.71 -0.60 -0.88
CA GLN A 15 -6.43 0.70 -0.24
C GLN A 15 -7.57 1.69 -0.45
N GLY A 16 -7.95 1.93 -1.71
CA GLY A 16 -9.01 2.90 -2.03
C GLY A 16 -10.37 2.50 -1.46
N GLY A 17 -10.68 1.19 -1.43
CA GLY A 17 -11.88 0.67 -0.76
C GLY A 17 -11.88 0.99 0.74
N SER A 18 -10.77 0.75 1.43
CA SER A 18 -10.59 1.10 2.85
C SER A 18 -10.83 2.58 3.13
N VAL A 19 -10.27 3.45 2.26
CA VAL A 19 -10.47 4.91 2.36
C VAL A 19 -11.95 5.27 2.21
N ILE A 20 -12.63 4.73 1.19
CA ILE A 20 -14.04 4.98 0.94
C ILE A 20 -14.90 4.50 2.12
N ASP A 21 -14.71 3.26 2.58
CA ASP A 21 -15.48 2.67 3.67
C ASP A 21 -15.36 3.47 4.98
N THR A 22 -14.19 4.02 5.23
CA THR A 22 -13.95 4.86 6.42
C THR A 22 -14.64 6.22 6.28
N LEU A 23 -14.48 6.90 5.14
CA LEU A 23 -15.02 8.23 4.93
C LEU A 23 -16.54 8.25 4.74
N LEU A 24 -17.16 7.15 4.30
CA LEU A 24 -18.62 7.02 4.26
C LEU A 24 -19.26 7.12 5.65
N LYS A 25 -18.55 6.67 6.70
CA LYS A 25 -19.03 6.74 8.09
C LYS A 25 -19.01 8.17 8.64
N ASP A 26 -18.07 8.98 8.16
CA ASP A 26 -17.82 10.34 8.64
C ASP A 26 -18.78 11.40 8.07
N LYS A 27 -19.21 11.25 6.82
CA LYS A 27 -20.13 12.17 6.12
C LYS A 27 -19.61 13.60 5.90
N GLU A 28 -18.37 13.93 6.22
CA GLU A 28 -17.77 15.23 5.98
C GLU A 28 -17.44 15.46 4.49
N TYR A 29 -17.13 14.37 3.80
CA TYR A 29 -16.73 14.41 2.40
C TYR A 29 -17.84 13.95 1.47
N HIS A 30 -17.87 14.55 0.29
CA HIS A 30 -18.46 13.96 -0.90
C HIS A 30 -17.37 13.11 -1.57
N ILE A 31 -17.58 11.79 -1.62
CA ILE A 31 -16.57 10.85 -2.09
C ILE A 31 -16.75 10.64 -3.58
N ARG A 32 -15.67 10.83 -4.33
CA ARG A 32 -15.58 10.55 -5.75
C ARG A 32 -14.62 9.40 -5.99
N ALA A 33 -15.14 8.26 -6.39
CA ALA A 33 -14.39 7.06 -6.73
C ALA A 33 -13.93 7.11 -8.19
N ILE A 34 -12.63 7.03 -8.40
CA ILE A 34 -12.04 7.03 -9.75
C ILE A 34 -11.80 5.59 -10.19
N THR A 35 -12.35 5.22 -11.34
CA THR A 35 -12.21 3.88 -11.92
C THR A 35 -12.18 3.90 -13.45
N ARG A 36 -11.52 2.93 -14.06
CA ARG A 36 -11.54 2.74 -15.54
C ARG A 36 -12.91 2.29 -16.05
N ASN A 37 -13.68 1.56 -15.22
CA ASN A 37 -14.98 1.01 -15.61
C ASN A 37 -16.04 1.21 -14.51
N PRO A 38 -16.82 2.33 -14.56
CA PRO A 38 -17.92 2.58 -13.64
C PRO A 38 -19.04 1.52 -13.70
N GLN A 39 -19.16 0.81 -14.82
CA GLN A 39 -20.18 -0.22 -15.03
C GLN A 39 -19.77 -1.60 -14.52
N SER A 40 -18.56 -1.76 -13.98
CA SER A 40 -18.14 -2.98 -13.31
C SER A 40 -19.02 -3.26 -12.07
N GLU A 41 -19.07 -4.51 -11.61
CA GLU A 41 -19.80 -4.86 -10.38
C GLU A 41 -19.33 -4.02 -9.18
N LYS A 42 -18.01 -3.82 -9.03
CA LYS A 42 -17.44 -2.99 -7.98
C LYS A 42 -17.82 -1.51 -8.13
N GLY A 43 -17.82 -0.97 -9.37
CA GLY A 43 -18.23 0.40 -9.64
C GLY A 43 -19.71 0.63 -9.30
N LYS A 44 -20.57 -0.29 -9.70
CA LYS A 44 -22.01 -0.26 -9.35
C LYS A 44 -22.26 -0.40 -7.85
N ALA A 45 -21.50 -1.24 -7.16
CA ALA A 45 -21.58 -1.38 -5.71
C ALA A 45 -21.23 -0.06 -4.99
N LEU A 46 -20.17 0.64 -5.42
CA LEU A 46 -19.82 1.96 -4.89
C LEU A 46 -20.93 3.00 -5.14
N ALA A 47 -21.51 3.02 -6.35
CA ALA A 47 -22.61 3.92 -6.66
C ALA A 47 -23.85 3.65 -5.79
N ALA A 48 -24.15 2.37 -5.50
CA ALA A 48 -25.25 1.98 -4.61
C ALA A 48 -25.05 2.47 -3.15
N LEU A 49 -23.80 2.69 -2.72
CA LEU A 49 -23.47 3.30 -1.43
C LEU A 49 -23.55 4.83 -1.42
N GLY A 50 -23.94 5.45 -2.54
CA GLY A 50 -24.02 6.90 -2.69
C GLY A 50 -22.71 7.59 -3.02
N VAL A 51 -21.71 6.83 -3.46
CA VAL A 51 -20.42 7.35 -3.92
C VAL A 51 -20.56 7.83 -5.37
N GLU A 52 -20.01 9.01 -5.68
CA GLU A 52 -19.90 9.48 -7.06
C GLU A 52 -18.83 8.66 -7.79
N VAL A 53 -19.21 7.89 -8.81
CA VAL A 53 -18.26 7.06 -9.56
C VAL A 53 -17.93 7.73 -10.89
N VAL A 54 -16.66 8.09 -11.07
CA VAL A 54 -16.17 8.83 -12.25
C VAL A 54 -15.20 7.99 -13.03
N GLN A 55 -15.38 7.97 -14.35
CA GLN A 55 -14.46 7.27 -15.25
C GLN A 55 -13.20 8.09 -15.50
N ALA A 56 -12.04 7.47 -15.26
CA ALA A 56 -10.73 7.98 -15.72
C ALA A 56 -9.73 6.82 -15.86
N ASP A 57 -8.74 7.00 -16.72
CA ASP A 57 -7.62 6.08 -16.92
C ASP A 57 -6.32 6.74 -16.43
N LEU A 58 -5.54 6.02 -15.65
CA LEU A 58 -4.25 6.52 -15.12
C LEU A 58 -3.23 6.81 -16.24
N ASN A 59 -3.41 6.23 -17.42
CA ASN A 59 -2.59 6.51 -18.60
C ASN A 59 -3.06 7.74 -19.39
N ASP A 60 -4.25 8.29 -19.07
CA ASP A 60 -4.84 9.47 -19.71
C ASP A 60 -4.91 10.64 -18.71
N LEU A 61 -3.92 11.54 -18.80
CA LEU A 61 -3.82 12.71 -17.93
C LEU A 61 -5.04 13.61 -18.02
N ASP A 62 -5.60 13.83 -19.22
CA ASP A 62 -6.76 14.71 -19.41
C ASP A 62 -8.02 14.14 -18.74
N SER A 63 -8.18 12.82 -18.73
CA SER A 63 -9.27 12.15 -18.03
C SER A 63 -9.17 12.37 -16.52
N LEU A 64 -7.95 12.29 -15.95
CA LEU A 64 -7.69 12.53 -14.53
C LEU A 64 -7.93 13.99 -14.15
N ILE A 65 -7.47 14.97 -14.94
CA ILE A 65 -7.70 16.40 -14.70
C ILE A 65 -9.22 16.68 -14.64
N LYS A 66 -9.97 16.12 -15.57
CA LYS A 66 -11.44 16.26 -15.58
C LYS A 66 -12.06 15.61 -14.34
N ALA A 67 -11.60 14.42 -13.97
CA ALA A 67 -12.12 13.67 -12.84
C ALA A 67 -11.84 14.35 -11.49
N PHE A 68 -10.71 15.04 -11.35
CA PHE A 68 -10.34 15.73 -10.10
C PHE A 68 -10.93 17.15 -9.97
N LYS A 69 -11.59 17.66 -11.01
CA LYS A 69 -12.15 19.02 -10.99
C LYS A 69 -13.05 19.24 -9.77
N GLY A 70 -12.74 20.30 -9.00
CA GLY A 70 -13.47 20.67 -7.79
C GLY A 70 -13.12 19.87 -6.53
N SER A 71 -12.19 18.90 -6.61
CA SER A 71 -11.75 18.16 -5.44
C SER A 71 -10.91 19.03 -4.51
N THR A 72 -11.19 18.94 -3.22
CA THR A 72 -10.39 19.58 -2.16
C THR A 72 -9.32 18.63 -1.62
N ALA A 73 -9.55 17.33 -1.76
CA ALA A 73 -8.56 16.31 -1.43
C ALA A 73 -8.46 15.25 -2.54
N VAL A 74 -7.29 14.65 -2.71
CA VAL A 74 -7.03 13.53 -3.60
C VAL A 74 -6.24 12.48 -2.84
N TYR A 75 -6.73 11.24 -2.83
CA TYR A 75 -5.97 10.06 -2.45
C TYR A 75 -5.47 9.36 -3.71
N GLY A 76 -4.16 9.26 -3.85
CA GLY A 76 -3.48 8.64 -5.00
C GLY A 76 -2.82 7.33 -4.61
N ALA A 77 -3.13 6.27 -5.35
CA ALA A 77 -2.48 4.98 -5.27
C ALA A 77 -2.43 4.33 -6.66
N THR A 78 -1.37 3.61 -6.95
CA THR A 78 -1.17 2.81 -8.17
C THR A 78 -1.05 1.33 -7.82
N ASP A 79 -1.22 0.46 -8.80
CA ASP A 79 -1.10 -1.00 -8.64
C ASP A 79 0.04 -1.51 -9.54
N PHE A 80 1.20 -1.74 -8.93
CA PHE A 80 2.38 -2.30 -9.57
C PHE A 80 2.12 -3.74 -10.08
N PHE A 81 1.35 -4.52 -9.33
CA PHE A 81 1.21 -5.96 -9.58
C PHE A 81 0.29 -6.31 -10.76
N GLU A 82 -0.62 -5.40 -11.15
CA GLU A 82 -1.44 -5.60 -12.35
C GLU A 82 -0.58 -5.71 -13.63
N PRO A 83 0.32 -4.78 -13.96
CA PRO A 83 1.23 -4.92 -15.09
C PRO A 83 2.37 -5.91 -14.85
N PHE A 84 2.84 -6.10 -13.59
CA PHE A 84 3.93 -6.99 -13.24
C PHE A 84 3.67 -8.45 -13.69
N GLY A 85 2.51 -8.99 -13.39
CA GLY A 85 2.16 -10.36 -13.79
C GLY A 85 2.11 -10.60 -15.30
N LYS A 86 1.98 -9.52 -16.10
CA LYS A 86 1.89 -9.59 -17.56
C LYS A 86 3.23 -9.30 -18.27
N HIS A 87 4.03 -8.40 -17.69
CA HIS A 87 5.15 -7.78 -18.40
C HIS A 87 6.48 -7.86 -17.65
N GLY A 88 6.48 -8.38 -16.40
CA GLY A 88 7.65 -8.41 -15.54
C GLY A 88 7.98 -7.07 -14.87
N PRO A 89 9.00 -7.04 -13.97
CA PRO A 89 9.26 -5.90 -13.10
C PRO A 89 9.62 -4.61 -13.84
N THR A 90 10.53 -4.65 -14.79
CA THR A 90 11.00 -3.45 -15.51
C THR A 90 9.86 -2.70 -16.19
N LYS A 91 9.00 -3.42 -16.93
CA LYS A 91 7.88 -2.79 -17.63
C LYS A 91 6.79 -2.33 -16.66
N ALA A 92 6.57 -3.05 -15.56
CA ALA A 92 5.65 -2.65 -14.51
C ALA A 92 6.09 -1.33 -13.86
N MET A 93 7.39 -1.16 -13.58
CA MET A 93 7.95 0.10 -13.08
C MET A 93 7.68 1.27 -14.04
N GLU A 94 7.98 1.11 -15.32
CA GLU A 94 7.72 2.16 -16.32
C GLU A 94 6.24 2.59 -16.35
N ILE A 95 5.33 1.62 -16.35
CA ILE A 95 3.89 1.87 -16.34
C ILE A 95 3.46 2.58 -15.06
N GLU A 96 3.90 2.10 -13.90
CA GLU A 96 3.54 2.69 -12.62
C GLU A 96 4.05 4.12 -12.48
N VAL A 97 5.28 4.40 -12.93
CA VAL A 97 5.86 5.77 -12.92
C VAL A 97 5.02 6.71 -13.79
N ILE A 98 4.60 6.28 -14.98
CA ILE A 98 3.72 7.08 -15.85
C ILE A 98 2.39 7.35 -15.13
N GLN A 99 1.75 6.32 -14.60
CA GLN A 99 0.45 6.41 -13.95
C GLN A 99 0.49 7.30 -12.70
N GLY A 100 1.46 7.09 -11.81
CA GLY A 100 1.61 7.89 -10.60
C GLY A 100 1.96 9.34 -10.88
N THR A 101 2.82 9.58 -11.89
CA THR A 101 3.14 10.93 -12.36
C THR A 101 1.91 11.63 -12.96
N ASN A 102 1.06 10.93 -13.70
CA ASN A 102 -0.18 11.50 -14.21
C ASN A 102 -1.16 11.86 -13.08
N ILE A 103 -1.27 11.02 -12.04
CA ILE A 103 -2.07 11.35 -10.85
C ILE A 103 -1.54 12.63 -10.19
N ALA A 104 -0.23 12.74 -9.98
CA ALA A 104 0.40 13.91 -9.38
C ALA A 104 0.19 15.18 -10.22
N LYS A 105 0.35 15.10 -11.56
CA LYS A 105 0.08 16.20 -12.48
C LYS A 105 -1.38 16.66 -12.44
N ALA A 106 -2.32 15.72 -12.43
CA ALA A 106 -3.75 16.03 -12.33
C ALA A 106 -4.09 16.67 -10.97
N ALA A 107 -3.49 16.19 -9.89
CA ALA A 107 -3.61 16.81 -8.57
C ALA A 107 -3.06 18.24 -8.55
N ALA A 108 -1.88 18.47 -9.13
CA ALA A 108 -1.28 19.81 -9.25
C ALA A 108 -2.14 20.77 -10.08
N ALA A 109 -2.80 20.29 -11.13
CA ALA A 109 -3.70 21.08 -11.98
C ALA A 109 -5.08 21.34 -11.34
N THR A 110 -5.38 20.76 -10.17
CA THR A 110 -6.66 20.94 -9.48
C THR A 110 -6.62 22.20 -8.62
N GLU A 111 -7.22 23.29 -9.09
CA GLU A 111 -7.19 24.62 -8.45
C GLU A 111 -7.71 24.60 -6.99
N THR A 112 -8.73 23.77 -6.72
CA THR A 112 -9.38 23.63 -5.41
C THR A 112 -8.63 22.72 -4.45
N LEU A 113 -7.51 22.10 -4.87
CA LEU A 113 -6.79 21.12 -4.07
C LEU A 113 -6.17 21.77 -2.81
N GLU A 114 -6.53 21.23 -1.68
CA GLU A 114 -5.97 21.58 -0.36
C GLU A 114 -5.05 20.48 0.18
N HIS A 115 -5.31 19.20 -0.15
CA HIS A 115 -4.56 18.06 0.36
C HIS A 115 -4.42 16.93 -0.67
N TYR A 116 -3.19 16.53 -0.95
CA TYR A 116 -2.84 15.36 -1.75
C TYR A 116 -2.22 14.30 -0.85
N ILE A 117 -2.80 13.11 -0.79
CA ILE A 117 -2.25 11.98 -0.03
C ILE A 117 -1.76 10.95 -1.06
N TRP A 118 -0.46 10.71 -1.07
CA TRP A 118 0.17 9.78 -2.00
C TRP A 118 0.64 8.52 -1.27
N SER A 119 0.10 7.36 -1.67
CA SER A 119 0.50 6.05 -1.16
C SER A 119 1.83 5.65 -1.78
N THR A 120 2.85 5.48 -0.94
CA THR A 120 4.23 5.23 -1.36
C THR A 120 4.94 4.23 -0.45
N LEU A 121 6.22 3.99 -0.73
CA LEU A 121 7.08 3.00 -0.08
C LEU A 121 8.47 3.60 0.18
N PRO A 122 9.28 3.02 1.10
CA PRO A 122 10.59 3.55 1.42
C PRO A 122 11.59 3.39 0.26
N ASP A 123 12.62 4.24 0.21
CA ASP A 123 13.68 4.17 -0.80
C ASP A 123 14.74 3.12 -0.42
N GLY A 124 14.42 1.85 -0.68
CA GLY A 124 15.28 0.71 -0.37
C GLY A 124 16.64 0.77 -1.06
N LYS A 125 16.70 1.30 -2.28
CA LYS A 125 17.93 1.49 -3.02
C LYS A 125 18.86 2.49 -2.33
N THR A 126 18.36 3.65 -1.94
CA THR A 126 19.15 4.65 -1.21
C THR A 126 19.58 4.13 0.15
N VAL A 127 18.67 3.53 0.92
CA VAL A 127 18.94 2.96 2.25
C VAL A 127 20.02 1.87 2.20
N SER A 128 20.04 1.06 1.14
CA SER A 128 21.00 -0.04 0.97
C SER A 128 22.26 0.34 0.18
N ASN A 129 22.44 1.60 -0.22
CA ASN A 129 23.50 2.03 -1.13
C ASN A 129 23.54 1.23 -2.43
N GLY A 130 22.36 0.91 -2.98
CA GLY A 130 22.21 0.18 -4.23
C GLY A 130 22.33 -1.33 -4.12
N LYS A 131 22.47 -1.89 -2.92
CA LYS A 131 22.60 -3.35 -2.72
C LYS A 131 21.27 -4.08 -3.00
N TYR A 132 20.15 -3.50 -2.57
CA TYR A 132 18.84 -4.06 -2.77
C TYR A 132 17.97 -3.06 -3.56
N ILE A 133 17.51 -3.48 -4.71
CA ILE A 133 16.65 -2.70 -5.60
C ILE A 133 15.33 -3.46 -5.70
N VAL A 134 14.33 -3.00 -4.97
CA VAL A 134 12.99 -3.60 -4.96
C VAL A 134 12.14 -2.86 -6.00
N PRO A 135 11.75 -3.49 -7.11
CA PRO A 135 11.14 -2.78 -8.25
C PRO A 135 9.90 -1.95 -7.89
N HIS A 136 8.96 -2.51 -7.11
CA HIS A 136 7.76 -1.75 -6.72
C HIS A 136 8.06 -0.60 -5.74
N PHE A 137 9.18 -0.63 -5.00
CA PHE A 137 9.63 0.52 -4.21
C PHE A 137 10.20 1.62 -5.11
N GLU A 138 11.04 1.23 -6.07
CA GLU A 138 11.70 2.18 -6.99
C GLU A 138 10.70 2.98 -7.82
N ALA A 139 9.66 2.32 -8.35
CA ALA A 139 8.60 3.00 -9.10
C ALA A 139 7.93 4.09 -8.26
N LYS A 140 7.62 3.79 -7.00
CA LYS A 140 7.03 4.77 -6.07
C LYS A 140 7.98 5.92 -5.76
N ASN A 141 9.26 5.62 -5.56
CA ASN A 141 10.27 6.63 -5.26
C ASN A 141 10.57 7.56 -6.44
N ASP A 142 10.45 7.08 -7.69
CA ASP A 142 10.50 7.93 -8.88
C ASP A 142 9.35 8.96 -8.88
N ILE A 143 8.16 8.52 -8.49
CA ILE A 143 6.99 9.38 -8.36
C ILE A 143 7.15 10.36 -7.18
N ASP A 144 7.69 9.91 -6.05
CA ASP A 144 8.02 10.76 -4.90
C ASP A 144 8.98 11.88 -5.30
N ARG A 145 10.03 11.55 -6.08
CA ARG A 145 10.98 12.54 -6.61
C ARG A 145 10.29 13.57 -7.51
N TYR A 146 9.34 13.12 -8.35
CA TYR A 146 8.53 14.03 -9.17
C TYR A 146 7.70 14.98 -8.30
N ILE A 147 6.96 14.46 -7.30
CA ILE A 147 6.13 15.27 -6.40
C ILE A 147 7.00 16.29 -5.64
N LYS A 148 8.16 15.86 -5.14
CA LYS A 148 9.11 16.72 -4.43
C LYS A 148 9.69 17.84 -5.31
N SER A 149 9.75 17.66 -6.62
CA SER A 149 10.22 18.67 -7.56
C SER A 149 9.21 19.83 -7.77
N ASP A 150 7.92 19.58 -7.54
CA ASP A 150 6.85 20.59 -7.60
C ASP A 150 6.57 21.15 -6.19
N LYS A 151 7.14 22.31 -5.87
CA LYS A 151 7.00 22.93 -4.54
C LYS A 151 5.55 23.25 -4.16
N ALA A 152 4.71 23.60 -5.13
CA ALA A 152 3.32 23.96 -4.88
C ALA A 152 2.49 22.71 -4.54
N LEU A 153 2.72 21.60 -5.25
CA LEU A 153 2.11 20.31 -4.95
C LEU A 153 2.65 19.76 -3.63
N LEU A 154 3.97 19.78 -3.43
CA LEU A 154 4.62 19.30 -2.21
C LEU A 154 4.06 19.95 -0.94
N ALA A 155 3.78 21.26 -0.99
CA ALA A 155 3.20 21.99 0.15
C ALA A 155 1.80 21.46 0.55
N LYS A 156 1.11 20.80 -0.36
CA LYS A 156 -0.21 20.17 -0.15
C LYS A 156 -0.12 18.66 0.08
N THR A 157 1.06 18.04 -0.05
CA THR A 157 1.24 16.59 -0.07
C THR A 157 1.56 16.02 1.30
N THR A 158 0.97 14.85 1.57
CA THR A 158 1.38 13.88 2.57
C THR A 158 1.78 12.60 1.86
N PHE A 159 2.96 12.09 2.15
CA PHE A 159 3.42 10.77 1.71
C PHE A 159 2.97 9.73 2.73
N LEU A 160 2.21 8.74 2.31
CA LEU A 160 1.73 7.67 3.18
C LEU A 160 2.52 6.39 2.89
N TRP A 161 3.47 6.06 3.75
CA TRP A 161 4.18 4.79 3.72
C TRP A 161 3.28 3.67 4.20
N ILE A 162 3.04 2.71 3.32
CA ILE A 162 2.20 1.54 3.61
C ILE A 162 3.09 0.35 3.92
N THR A 163 2.95 -0.18 5.13
CA THR A 163 3.70 -1.35 5.57
C THR A 163 3.04 -2.67 5.15
N PHE A 164 3.66 -3.81 5.48
CA PHE A 164 3.24 -5.14 5.02
C PHE A 164 1.80 -5.48 5.42
N TYR A 165 1.02 -6.02 4.49
CA TYR A 165 -0.35 -6.45 4.75
C TYR A 165 -0.38 -7.85 5.35
N ALA A 166 -1.20 -8.08 6.38
CA ALA A 166 -1.47 -9.43 6.85
C ALA A 166 -2.04 -10.33 5.73
N SER A 167 -2.83 -9.75 4.82
CA SER A 167 -3.39 -10.46 3.66
C SER A 167 -2.38 -10.85 2.58
N ASN A 168 -1.10 -10.44 2.69
CA ASN A 168 -0.05 -10.86 1.75
C ASN A 168 0.23 -12.37 1.80
N TYR A 169 -0.23 -13.07 2.82
CA TYR A 169 -0.29 -14.54 2.81
C TYR A 169 -1.10 -15.12 1.63
N GLY A 170 -1.88 -14.32 0.92
CA GLY A 170 -2.51 -14.72 -0.35
C GLY A 170 -1.57 -14.76 -1.55
N PHE A 171 -0.34 -14.21 -1.45
CA PHE A 171 0.67 -14.36 -2.50
C PHE A 171 1.37 -15.71 -2.39
N PRO A 172 1.63 -16.40 -3.52
CA PRO A 172 2.14 -17.78 -3.51
C PRO A 172 3.39 -17.99 -2.66
N MET A 173 4.33 -17.02 -2.65
CA MET A 173 5.58 -17.13 -1.90
C MET A 173 5.41 -16.94 -0.38
N PHE A 174 4.28 -16.40 0.07
CA PHE A 174 3.97 -16.26 1.51
C PHE A 174 2.90 -17.24 1.98
N THR A 175 2.22 -17.95 1.04
CA THR A 175 1.16 -18.90 1.37
C THR A 175 1.76 -20.13 2.04
N PRO A 176 1.32 -20.50 3.26
CA PRO A 176 1.77 -21.75 3.87
C PRO A 176 1.18 -22.97 3.18
N TYR A 177 2.02 -23.94 2.81
CA TYR A 177 1.64 -25.15 2.11
C TYR A 177 1.45 -26.33 3.07
N TYR A 178 0.34 -27.05 2.95
CA TYR A 178 0.05 -28.20 3.81
C TYR A 178 0.85 -29.44 3.41
N ILE A 179 1.52 -30.06 4.38
CA ILE A 179 2.25 -31.33 4.25
C ILE A 179 1.46 -32.43 4.97
N PRO A 180 0.72 -33.28 4.24
CA PRO A 180 -0.19 -34.26 4.85
C PRO A 180 0.50 -35.26 5.79
N THR A 181 1.70 -35.72 5.44
CA THR A 181 2.46 -36.70 6.24
C THR A 181 2.93 -36.15 7.58
N ALA A 182 3.09 -34.83 7.70
CA ALA A 182 3.51 -34.17 8.93
C ALA A 182 2.32 -33.52 9.68
N ASP A 183 1.13 -33.51 9.09
CA ASP A 183 -0.04 -32.76 9.60
C ASP A 183 0.35 -31.32 9.96
N LYS A 184 1.05 -30.64 9.03
CA LYS A 184 1.65 -29.34 9.27
C LYS A 184 1.67 -28.49 8.00
N TYR A 185 1.55 -27.18 8.16
CA TYR A 185 1.80 -26.20 7.11
C TYR A 185 3.26 -25.76 7.13
N ILE A 186 3.84 -25.50 5.98
CA ILE A 186 5.20 -24.94 5.87
C ILE A 186 5.16 -23.64 5.04
N GLU A 187 5.89 -22.64 5.49
CA GLU A 187 6.24 -21.45 4.70
C GLU A 187 7.71 -21.55 4.31
N LEU A 188 7.99 -21.40 3.01
CA LEU A 188 9.34 -21.51 2.45
C LEU A 188 9.83 -20.11 2.08
N GLN A 189 10.93 -19.67 2.67
CA GLN A 189 11.56 -18.37 2.41
C GLN A 189 13.07 -18.52 2.28
N ASP A 190 13.71 -17.60 1.57
CA ASP A 190 15.18 -17.53 1.48
C ASP A 190 15.81 -16.72 2.62
N THR A 191 15.00 -16.05 3.41
CA THR A 191 15.42 -15.28 4.59
C THR A 191 15.09 -16.04 5.89
N PRO A 192 15.75 -15.74 7.02
CA PRO A 192 15.50 -16.43 8.29
C PRO A 192 14.13 -16.07 8.90
N ALA A 193 13.62 -16.93 9.76
CA ALA A 193 12.37 -16.71 10.50
C ALA A 193 12.39 -15.42 11.35
N SER A 194 13.58 -14.93 11.71
CA SER A 194 13.79 -13.68 12.44
C SER A 194 13.72 -12.42 11.58
N THR A 195 13.55 -12.54 10.25
CA THR A 195 13.41 -11.39 9.35
C THR A 195 12.29 -10.47 9.85
N PRO A 196 12.60 -9.20 10.16
CA PRO A 196 11.61 -8.32 10.75
C PRO A 196 10.58 -7.86 9.73
N ILE A 197 9.33 -7.82 10.16
CA ILE A 197 8.19 -7.35 9.38
C ILE A 197 7.47 -6.25 10.16
N ARG A 198 7.39 -5.07 9.57
CA ARG A 198 6.52 -3.98 10.03
C ARG A 198 5.19 -4.10 9.30
N SER A 199 4.07 -4.21 10.03
CA SER A 199 2.78 -4.52 9.42
C SER A 199 1.71 -3.46 9.71
N VAL A 200 0.90 -3.18 8.70
CA VAL A 200 -0.34 -2.37 8.81
C VAL A 200 -1.54 -3.20 9.30
N GLY A 201 -1.38 -4.50 9.57
CA GLY A 201 -2.48 -5.39 9.94
C GLY A 201 -3.47 -5.60 8.79
N ASP A 202 -4.76 -5.30 9.02
CA ASP A 202 -5.79 -5.37 7.97
C ASP A 202 -5.81 -4.12 7.09
N PRO A 203 -5.30 -4.20 5.84
CA PRO A 203 -5.29 -3.05 4.93
C PRO A 203 -6.69 -2.58 4.52
N LYS A 204 -7.72 -3.46 4.58
CA LYS A 204 -9.10 -3.11 4.24
C LYS A 204 -9.74 -2.15 5.26
N VAL A 205 -9.19 -2.10 6.46
CA VAL A 205 -9.68 -1.23 7.55
C VAL A 205 -8.68 -0.14 7.87
N ASN A 206 -7.43 -0.51 8.10
CA ASN A 206 -6.45 0.36 8.74
C ASN A 206 -5.99 1.50 7.82
N ILE A 207 -5.88 1.28 6.52
CA ILE A 207 -5.44 2.33 5.58
C ILE A 207 -6.44 3.50 5.58
N GLY A 208 -7.74 3.23 5.56
CA GLY A 208 -8.76 4.26 5.63
C GLY A 208 -8.70 5.06 6.94
N ILE A 209 -8.42 4.40 8.07
CA ILE A 209 -8.27 5.04 9.37
C ILE A 209 -7.05 5.99 9.36
N PHE A 210 -5.90 5.57 8.81
CA PHE A 210 -4.73 6.45 8.66
C PHE A 210 -5.02 7.64 7.73
N VAL A 211 -5.66 7.40 6.59
CA VAL A 211 -6.04 8.49 5.66
C VAL A 211 -6.99 9.48 6.33
N LYS A 212 -7.98 9.01 7.11
CA LYS A 212 -8.86 9.89 7.89
C LYS A 212 -8.06 10.73 8.89
N ALA A 213 -7.16 10.12 9.66
CA ALA A 213 -6.32 10.84 10.63
C ALA A 213 -5.42 11.90 9.97
N ILE A 214 -4.93 11.63 8.75
CA ILE A 214 -4.18 12.58 7.94
C ILE A 214 -5.07 13.76 7.54
N LEU A 215 -6.26 13.50 7.04
CA LEU A 215 -7.21 14.52 6.61
C LEU A 215 -7.70 15.40 7.76
N ASP A 216 -7.83 14.85 8.96
CA ASP A 216 -8.24 15.57 10.16
C ASP A 216 -7.17 16.50 10.73
N GLN A 217 -5.89 16.23 10.41
CA GLN A 217 -4.73 16.97 10.94
C GLN A 217 -3.85 17.59 9.84
N PRO A 218 -4.42 18.35 8.88
CA PRO A 218 -3.69 18.82 7.70
C PRO A 218 -2.50 19.73 8.04
N GLN A 219 -2.56 20.45 9.16
CA GLN A 219 -1.47 21.32 9.62
C GLN A 219 -0.23 20.52 10.06
N LYS A 220 -0.42 19.28 10.47
CA LYS A 220 0.61 18.37 10.95
C LYS A 220 1.19 17.51 9.84
N THR A 221 0.34 17.15 8.87
CA THR A 221 0.62 16.07 7.91
C THR A 221 1.02 16.57 6.51
N ARG A 222 0.60 17.78 6.10
CA ARG A 222 0.99 18.39 4.81
C ARG A 222 2.47 18.81 4.77
N ASN A 223 2.88 19.51 3.72
CA ASN A 223 4.22 20.00 3.46
C ASN A 223 5.26 18.90 3.24
N GLY A 224 4.87 17.84 2.53
CA GLY A 224 5.75 16.73 2.20
C GLY A 224 6.09 15.83 3.40
N LYS A 225 5.29 15.87 4.46
CA LYS A 225 5.48 15.00 5.61
C LYS A 225 5.16 13.55 5.24
N TYR A 226 5.93 12.63 5.82
CA TYR A 226 5.66 11.22 5.74
C TYR A 226 4.82 10.76 6.93
N VAL A 227 3.91 9.83 6.68
CA VAL A 227 3.13 9.13 7.71
C VAL A 227 3.36 7.64 7.51
N LEU A 228 3.72 6.93 8.57
CA LEU A 228 3.89 5.49 8.54
C LEU A 228 2.61 4.79 8.97
N ALA A 229 1.93 4.14 8.01
CA ALA A 229 0.78 3.27 8.30
C ALA A 229 1.29 1.93 8.86
N HIS A 230 1.45 1.89 10.17
CA HIS A 230 2.02 0.78 10.92
C HIS A 230 1.21 0.50 12.19
N VAL A 231 0.91 -0.76 12.43
CA VAL A 231 0.19 -1.22 13.62
C VAL A 231 1.13 -1.86 14.62
N GLU A 232 1.94 -2.83 14.16
CA GLU A 232 2.87 -3.58 15.01
C GLU A 232 4.06 -4.12 14.23
N ASP A 233 5.17 -4.33 14.93
CA ASP A 233 6.34 -5.02 14.43
C ASP A 233 6.26 -6.50 14.85
N THR A 234 6.68 -7.38 13.95
CA THR A 234 6.76 -8.84 14.13
C THR A 234 7.94 -9.39 13.34
N THR A 235 8.11 -10.69 13.33
CA THR A 235 9.03 -11.37 12.41
C THR A 235 8.25 -12.29 11.47
N ALA A 236 8.89 -12.71 10.37
CA ALA A 236 8.29 -13.64 9.42
C ALA A 236 7.83 -14.94 10.12
N GLY A 237 8.67 -15.50 10.98
CA GLY A 237 8.32 -16.68 11.75
C GLY A 237 7.19 -16.46 12.76
N GLU A 238 7.20 -15.34 13.50
CA GLU A 238 6.13 -15.00 14.46
C GLU A 238 4.79 -14.78 13.75
N MET A 239 4.80 -14.13 12.59
CA MET A 239 3.60 -13.91 11.79
C MET A 239 3.00 -15.25 11.34
N LEU A 240 3.82 -16.20 10.88
CA LEU A 240 3.38 -17.56 10.55
C LEU A 240 2.80 -18.29 11.77
N GLN A 241 3.47 -18.23 12.94
CA GLN A 241 2.97 -18.85 14.16
C GLN A 241 1.66 -18.23 14.62
N THR A 242 1.50 -16.92 14.48
CA THR A 242 0.24 -16.22 14.77
C THR A 242 -0.88 -16.70 13.85
N TRP A 243 -0.61 -16.77 12.52
CA TRP A 243 -1.58 -17.33 11.57
C TRP A 243 -1.99 -18.76 11.93
N ALA A 244 -1.02 -19.61 12.25
CA ALA A 244 -1.28 -21.00 12.62
C ALA A 244 -2.16 -21.09 13.88
N ARG A 245 -1.80 -20.35 14.92
CA ARG A 245 -2.50 -20.32 16.21
C ARG A 245 -3.97 -19.90 16.06
N VAL A 246 -4.23 -18.76 15.37
CA VAL A 246 -5.59 -18.22 15.25
C VAL A 246 -6.50 -19.02 14.35
N ASN A 247 -5.93 -19.86 13.48
CA ASN A 247 -6.66 -20.76 12.57
C ASN A 247 -6.65 -22.24 13.01
N GLY A 248 -6.13 -22.54 14.23
CA GLY A 248 -6.08 -23.92 14.75
C GLY A 248 -5.21 -24.84 13.93
N LYS A 249 -4.11 -24.33 13.35
CA LYS A 249 -3.16 -25.05 12.51
C LYS A 249 -1.83 -25.24 13.23
N LYS A 250 -1.01 -26.15 12.68
CA LYS A 250 0.42 -26.27 13.02
C LYS A 250 1.20 -25.76 11.82
N ALA A 251 2.23 -24.95 12.06
CA ALA A 251 3.06 -24.44 10.99
C ALA A 251 4.54 -24.46 11.35
N GLU A 252 5.38 -24.48 10.34
CA GLU A 252 6.84 -24.39 10.46
C GLU A 252 7.39 -23.48 9.37
N TYR A 253 8.25 -22.54 9.77
CA TYR A 253 9.00 -21.71 8.85
C TYR A 253 10.26 -22.49 8.45
N VAL A 254 10.48 -22.61 7.16
CA VAL A 254 11.61 -23.36 6.60
C VAL A 254 12.42 -22.42 5.71
N GLN A 255 13.61 -22.08 6.17
CA GLN A 255 14.55 -21.34 5.34
C GLN A 255 15.17 -22.28 4.29
N ILE A 256 15.11 -21.87 3.04
CA ILE A 256 15.72 -22.54 1.89
C ILE A 256 16.80 -21.64 1.27
N ASP A 257 17.64 -22.20 0.41
CA ASP A 257 18.61 -21.37 -0.31
C ASP A 257 17.95 -20.51 -1.39
N GLU A 258 18.58 -19.39 -1.71
CA GLU A 258 18.07 -18.40 -2.67
C GLU A 258 17.80 -19.02 -4.05
N THR A 259 18.67 -19.93 -4.52
CA THR A 259 18.49 -20.61 -5.82
C THR A 259 17.21 -21.44 -5.82
N THR A 260 16.96 -22.19 -4.76
CA THR A 260 15.72 -22.97 -4.60
C THR A 260 14.52 -22.07 -4.55
N PHE A 261 14.58 -20.95 -3.82
CA PHE A 261 13.49 -19.98 -3.75
C PHE A 261 13.18 -19.37 -5.13
N HIS A 262 14.19 -18.96 -5.88
CA HIS A 262 14.03 -18.45 -7.25
C HIS A 262 13.45 -19.49 -8.21
N ASN A 263 13.82 -20.79 -8.07
CA ASN A 263 13.26 -21.85 -8.89
C ASN A 263 11.78 -22.14 -8.60
N LEU A 264 11.34 -21.93 -7.35
CA LEU A 264 9.95 -22.10 -6.94
C LEU A 264 9.06 -20.93 -7.41
N TRP A 265 9.59 -19.70 -7.32
CA TRP A 265 8.86 -18.47 -7.66
C TRP A 265 9.69 -17.50 -8.53
N PRO A 266 10.06 -17.89 -9.78
CA PRO A 266 11.08 -17.18 -10.56
C PRO A 266 10.81 -15.68 -10.77
N LEU A 267 9.56 -15.28 -10.95
CA LEU A 267 9.22 -13.87 -11.13
C LEU A 267 9.11 -13.12 -9.77
N TRP A 268 8.48 -13.79 -8.80
CA TRP A 268 8.20 -13.20 -7.50
C TRP A 268 9.42 -13.12 -6.59
N ALA A 269 10.41 -13.99 -6.77
CA ALA A 269 11.64 -13.98 -5.99
C ALA A 269 12.44 -12.69 -6.24
N GLU A 270 12.49 -12.22 -7.50
CA GLU A 270 13.15 -10.94 -7.84
C GLU A 270 12.45 -9.72 -7.22
N GLU A 271 11.18 -9.85 -6.88
CA GLU A 271 10.35 -8.78 -6.35
C GLU A 271 10.24 -8.88 -4.84
N MET A 272 9.48 -9.86 -4.36
CA MET A 272 9.18 -10.03 -2.93
C MET A 272 10.33 -10.65 -2.15
N GLY A 273 11.13 -11.52 -2.77
CA GLY A 273 12.34 -12.07 -2.16
C GLY A 273 13.35 -10.96 -1.88
N THR A 274 13.62 -10.10 -2.87
CA THR A 274 14.52 -8.93 -2.67
C THR A 274 14.01 -7.98 -1.58
N MET A 275 12.69 -7.81 -1.46
CA MET A 275 12.10 -7.02 -0.37
C MET A 275 12.37 -7.66 1.00
N MET A 276 12.18 -8.98 1.13
CA MET A 276 12.46 -9.70 2.38
C MET A 276 13.95 -9.67 2.74
N GLN A 277 14.83 -9.84 1.75
CA GLN A 277 16.28 -9.73 1.94
C GLN A 277 16.71 -8.31 2.36
N LEU A 278 16.08 -7.26 1.82
CA LEU A 278 16.30 -5.88 2.26
C LEU A 278 15.93 -5.72 3.74
N TRP A 279 14.79 -6.25 4.16
CA TRP A 279 14.34 -6.15 5.55
C TRP A 279 15.21 -6.94 6.52
N ASP A 280 15.62 -8.16 6.14
CA ASP A 280 16.56 -8.96 6.95
C ASP A 280 17.90 -8.24 7.15
N TRP A 281 18.45 -7.67 6.08
CA TRP A 281 19.73 -6.94 6.13
C TRP A 281 19.63 -5.62 6.89
N ALA A 282 18.55 -4.85 6.69
CA ALA A 282 18.42 -3.51 7.23
C ALA A 282 17.86 -3.48 8.66
N GLY A 283 17.05 -4.45 9.04
CA GLY A 283 16.27 -4.40 10.27
C GLY A 283 15.10 -3.39 10.15
N VAL A 284 14.27 -3.33 11.19
CA VAL A 284 13.05 -2.52 11.21
C VAL A 284 13.32 -1.04 10.96
N GLU A 285 14.22 -0.45 11.75
CA GLU A 285 14.43 1.00 11.74
C GLU A 285 15.05 1.49 10.43
N LYS A 286 16.04 0.77 9.93
CA LYS A 286 16.75 1.18 8.72
C LYS A 286 15.91 0.95 7.46
N SER A 287 15.07 -0.08 7.43
CA SER A 287 14.19 -0.37 6.29
C SER A 287 13.19 0.76 6.00
N TRP A 288 12.81 1.52 7.03
CA TRP A 288 11.86 2.62 6.96
C TRP A 288 12.53 3.95 7.32
N SER A 289 13.79 4.14 6.92
CA SER A 289 14.57 5.35 7.17
C SER A 289 14.71 6.22 5.91
N GLY A 290 15.44 7.32 6.06
CA GLY A 290 15.72 8.27 4.99
C GLY A 290 14.84 9.51 5.02
N GLU A 291 13.70 9.44 5.68
CA GLU A 291 12.77 10.56 5.89
C GLU A 291 12.27 10.56 7.34
N ASP A 292 11.98 11.75 7.88
CA ASP A 292 11.25 11.87 9.13
C ASP A 292 9.78 11.56 8.91
N TYR A 293 9.20 10.69 9.72
CA TYR A 293 7.79 10.30 9.58
C TYR A 293 7.01 10.45 10.88
N LEU A 294 5.70 10.63 10.72
CA LEU A 294 4.72 10.61 11.80
C LEU A 294 4.18 9.19 11.98
N THR A 295 4.00 8.79 13.21
CA THR A 295 3.48 7.48 13.63
C THR A 295 1.98 7.54 13.92
N LYS A 296 1.38 6.38 14.20
CA LYS A 296 0.00 6.28 14.72
C LYS A 296 -0.18 7.06 16.03
N ASP A 297 0.85 7.08 16.89
CA ASP A 297 0.82 7.75 18.17
C ASP A 297 0.87 9.28 18.00
N ASP A 298 1.71 9.77 17.08
CA ASP A 298 1.77 11.20 16.73
C ASP A 298 0.43 11.73 16.22
N LEU A 299 -0.32 10.90 15.50
CA LEU A 299 -1.63 11.24 14.95
C LEU A 299 -2.79 10.81 15.86
N SER A 300 -2.53 10.22 17.02
CA SER A 300 -3.53 9.69 17.95
C SER A 300 -4.52 8.72 17.28
N VAL A 301 -4.01 7.87 16.38
CA VAL A 301 -4.82 6.92 15.62
C VAL A 301 -5.30 5.79 16.53
N THR A 302 -6.59 5.50 16.49
CA THR A 302 -7.24 4.42 17.28
C THR A 302 -8.13 3.56 16.40
N GLY A 303 -8.61 2.42 16.93
CA GLY A 303 -9.53 1.52 16.22
C GLY A 303 -8.87 0.67 15.14
N LEU A 304 -7.54 0.54 15.20
CA LEU A 304 -6.79 -0.29 14.26
C LEU A 304 -7.01 -1.79 14.53
N VAL A 305 -7.11 -2.57 13.47
CA VAL A 305 -7.19 -4.04 13.50
C VAL A 305 -5.77 -4.59 13.61
N SER A 306 -5.52 -5.45 14.58
CA SER A 306 -4.23 -6.11 14.81
C SER A 306 -3.85 -7.07 13.68
N VAL A 307 -2.58 -7.48 13.63
CA VAL A 307 -2.14 -8.56 12.71
C VAL A 307 -2.84 -9.86 13.05
N GLU A 308 -2.99 -10.16 14.35
CA GLU A 308 -3.68 -11.36 14.81
C GLU A 308 -5.13 -11.43 14.30
N ASP A 309 -5.91 -10.36 14.46
CA ASP A 309 -7.29 -10.31 14.00
C ASP A 309 -7.38 -10.35 12.47
N ALA A 310 -6.44 -9.74 11.78
CA ALA A 310 -6.36 -9.72 10.31
C ALA A 310 -6.04 -11.11 9.71
N LEU A 311 -5.28 -11.94 10.43
CA LEU A 311 -4.92 -13.30 10.02
C LEU A 311 -6.01 -14.33 10.34
N LYS A 312 -6.95 -13.98 11.22
CA LYS A 312 -8.00 -14.89 11.64
C LYS A 312 -8.98 -15.18 10.50
N GLY A 313 -9.20 -16.46 10.22
CA GLY A 313 -10.06 -16.90 9.13
C GLY A 313 -9.43 -16.84 7.74
N LEU A 314 -8.16 -16.44 7.64
CA LEU A 314 -7.40 -16.50 6.38
C LEU A 314 -6.92 -17.94 6.16
N LEU A 315 -7.59 -18.65 5.28
CA LEU A 315 -7.30 -20.07 4.96
C LEU A 315 -6.93 -20.22 3.48
N PHE A 316 -6.07 -21.22 3.16
CA PHE A 316 -5.54 -21.52 1.84
C PHE A 316 -5.75 -22.98 1.48
#